data_7c1695c6996e0039b94a8ecbd2a93a8e
#
_entry.id   7c1695c6996e0039b94a8ecbd2a93a8e
#
_cell.length_a   1.000
_cell.length_b   1.000
_cell.length_c   1.000
_cell.angle_alpha   90.00
_cell.angle_beta   90.00
_cell.angle_gamma   90.00
#
_symmetry.space_group_name_H-M   'P 1'
#
loop_
_entity.id
_entity.type
_entity.pdbx_description
1 polymer ?
#
loop_
_entity_poly.entity_id
_entity_poly.type
_entity_poly.pdbx_seq_one_letter_code
_entity_poly.pdbx_strand_id
1 'polypeptide(L)'
;MLAILWTLYQPIATSQCSEGAGYMASNNNSKIISDAHPHTVKKFELIETYIKSWAQKLMLTDSCSGIVFIDCMCNSGVYQDDDKNIVNGTPIRVAEALLDVARTYPDKQVHLFFNDNNADKIEELKKHLPEEERNYKIVTTVRDGNELLKWIGTQLKESSHMHFFLLYDPYDASIDWDALLPFFKNWGEVLINHMVSDSIRAISQVKKEETKKKYEGTYQVDSISDLVPYGSDKAAYEKRVLEIIDKMKGSATRKYYIATFPFFNTRNSLVY
;
A
#
# COMPACT_ATOMS: atom_id res chain seq x y z
N MET A 1 17.15 4.00 12.64
CA MET A 1 16.40 4.35 11.42
C MET A 1 17.25 4.92 10.29
N LEU A 2 18.27 5.73 10.52
CA LEU A 2 19.33 5.95 9.50
C LEU A 2 19.82 4.63 8.90
N ALA A 3 19.82 3.54 9.69
CA ALA A 3 20.20 2.20 9.23
C ALA A 3 19.20 1.60 8.22
N ILE A 4 17.88 1.87 8.32
CA ILE A 4 16.89 1.37 7.35
C ILE A 4 17.09 2.07 6.00
N LEU A 5 17.25 3.38 6.01
CA LEU A 5 17.49 4.15 4.79
C LEU A 5 18.86 3.83 4.19
N TRP A 6 19.89 3.70 5.03
CA TRP A 6 21.22 3.32 4.56
C TRP A 6 21.22 1.91 3.95
N THR A 7 20.48 0.98 4.54
CA THR A 7 20.29 -0.39 4.00
C THR A 7 19.44 -0.39 2.72
N LEU A 8 18.48 0.54 2.60
CA LEU A 8 17.67 0.73 1.39
C LEU A 8 18.47 1.35 0.24
N TYR A 9 19.45 2.24 0.54
CA TYR A 9 20.36 2.85 -0.44
C TYR A 9 21.54 1.95 -0.84
N GLN A 10 21.85 0.89 -0.06
CA GLN A 10 22.88 -0.06 -0.50
C GLN A 10 22.32 -0.91 -1.64
N PRO A 11 23.03 -1.04 -2.77
CA PRO A 11 22.71 -2.08 -3.73
C PRO A 11 22.80 -3.40 -2.97
N ILE A 12 21.67 -4.08 -2.82
CA ILE A 12 21.65 -5.42 -2.23
C ILE A 12 22.52 -6.25 -3.12
N ALA A 13 23.68 -6.66 -2.59
CA ALA A 13 24.59 -7.54 -3.29
C ALA A 13 23.75 -8.71 -3.82
N THR A 14 23.80 -8.90 -5.13
CA THR A 14 23.19 -10.04 -5.82
C THR A 14 23.96 -11.31 -5.44
N SER A 15 23.79 -11.75 -4.20
CA SER A 15 24.29 -13.04 -3.74
C SER A 15 23.16 -14.04 -3.87
N GLN A 16 23.26 -14.82 -4.95
CA GLN A 16 22.62 -16.12 -5.12
C GLN A 16 21.09 -16.17 -5.09
N CYS A 17 20.46 -15.69 -6.17
CA CYS A 17 19.31 -16.40 -6.67
C CYS A 17 19.81 -17.46 -7.63
N SER A 18 19.73 -18.73 -7.22
CA SER A 18 19.91 -19.89 -8.08
C SER A 18 18.95 -19.77 -9.26
N GLU A 19 19.47 -19.88 -10.44
CA GLU A 19 18.73 -20.11 -11.68
C GLU A 19 17.79 -21.30 -11.51
N GLY A 20 16.50 -21.10 -11.70
CA GLY A 20 15.58 -22.21 -11.75
C GLY A 20 14.13 -21.89 -11.43
N ALA A 21 13.48 -21.06 -12.21
CA ALA A 21 12.06 -21.19 -12.56
C ALA A 21 11.77 -20.16 -13.64
N GLY A 22 11.62 -20.64 -14.88
CA GLY A 22 11.13 -19.80 -15.97
C GLY A 22 9.73 -19.29 -15.63
N TYR A 23 9.66 -18.05 -15.18
CA TYR A 23 8.43 -17.30 -15.14
C TYR A 23 8.03 -17.06 -16.59
N MET A 24 7.08 -17.83 -17.09
CA MET A 24 6.35 -17.45 -18.28
C MET A 24 5.69 -16.12 -17.97
N ALA A 25 6.26 -15.04 -18.51
CA ALA A 25 5.62 -13.75 -18.55
C ALA A 25 4.24 -13.95 -19.16
N SER A 26 3.20 -13.88 -18.35
CA SER A 26 1.86 -13.67 -18.86
C SER A 26 1.92 -12.36 -19.63
N ASN A 27 1.58 -12.40 -20.91
CA ASN A 27 1.40 -11.22 -21.75
C ASN A 27 0.25 -10.36 -21.23
N ASN A 28 0.41 -9.78 -20.05
CA ASN A 28 -0.32 -8.62 -19.62
C ASN A 28 0.48 -7.41 -20.09
N ASN A 29 0.12 -6.92 -21.25
CA ASN A 29 0.40 -5.56 -21.71
C ASN A 29 -0.32 -4.62 -20.72
N SER A 30 0.17 -4.54 -19.47
CA SER A 30 -0.40 -3.69 -18.44
C SER A 30 -0.11 -2.26 -18.89
N LYS A 31 -1.15 -1.56 -19.28
CA LYS A 31 -1.14 -0.16 -19.69
C LYS A 31 -0.31 0.62 -18.66
N ILE A 32 0.74 1.32 -19.06
CA ILE A 32 1.60 2.10 -18.15
C ILE A 32 0.75 3.15 -17.44
N ILE A 33 -0.10 3.86 -18.20
CA ILE A 33 -1.07 4.81 -17.68
C ILE A 33 -2.42 4.09 -17.57
N SER A 34 -2.86 3.85 -16.34
CA SER A 34 -4.13 3.18 -16.04
C SER A 34 -5.30 4.16 -16.14
N ASP A 35 -6.52 3.63 -16.32
CA ASP A 35 -7.73 4.47 -16.30
C ASP A 35 -8.14 4.78 -14.84
N ALA A 36 -8.63 5.99 -14.58
CA ALA A 36 -9.16 6.41 -13.28
C ALA A 36 -10.58 6.92 -13.41
N HIS A 37 -11.53 6.15 -12.92
CA HIS A 37 -12.92 6.59 -12.82
C HIS A 37 -13.12 7.62 -11.68
N PRO A 38 -14.23 8.37 -11.64
CA PRO A 38 -14.45 9.42 -10.65
C PRO A 38 -14.28 8.99 -9.18
N HIS A 39 -14.67 7.76 -8.83
CA HIS A 39 -14.45 7.21 -7.49
C HIS A 39 -12.96 6.95 -7.17
N THR A 40 -12.17 6.59 -8.19
CA THR A 40 -10.72 6.40 -8.05
C THR A 40 -10.03 7.74 -7.79
N VAL A 41 -10.43 8.80 -8.50
CA VAL A 41 -9.91 10.16 -8.28
C VAL A 41 -10.26 10.63 -6.86
N LYS A 42 -11.50 10.41 -6.40
CA LYS A 42 -11.89 10.72 -5.01
C LYS A 42 -11.08 9.95 -3.97
N LYS A 43 -10.70 8.69 -4.25
CA LYS A 43 -9.79 7.93 -3.39
C LYS A 43 -8.44 8.63 -3.28
N PHE A 44 -7.87 9.08 -4.39
CA PHE A 44 -6.59 9.80 -4.39
C PHE A 44 -6.66 11.08 -3.55
N GLU A 45 -7.70 11.89 -3.71
CA GLU A 45 -7.93 13.12 -2.95
C GLU A 45 -8.08 12.86 -1.44
N LEU A 46 -8.82 11.82 -1.07
CA LEU A 46 -8.98 11.45 0.34
C LEU A 46 -7.64 11.04 0.96
N ILE A 47 -6.89 10.17 0.27
CA ILE A 47 -5.59 9.70 0.76
C ILE A 47 -4.62 10.86 0.91
N GLU A 48 -4.51 11.74 -0.08
CA GLU A 48 -3.69 12.94 -0.04
C GLU A 48 -4.03 13.81 1.17
N THR A 49 -5.33 14.14 1.34
CA THR A 49 -5.81 15.00 2.43
C THR A 49 -5.53 14.39 3.79
N TYR A 50 -5.78 13.08 3.92
CA TYR A 50 -5.54 12.36 5.17
C TYR A 50 -4.04 12.35 5.52
N ILE A 51 -3.19 11.97 4.57
CA ILE A 51 -1.74 11.88 4.79
C ILE A 51 -1.13 13.23 5.11
N LYS A 52 -1.55 14.30 4.43
CA LYS A 52 -1.10 15.66 4.75
C LYS A 52 -1.45 16.04 6.19
N SER A 53 -2.68 15.77 6.60
CA SER A 53 -3.15 16.07 7.96
C SER A 53 -2.45 15.22 9.02
N TRP A 54 -2.25 13.93 8.76
CA TRP A 54 -1.51 13.00 9.61
C TRP A 54 -0.06 13.45 9.80
N ALA A 55 0.62 13.79 8.71
CA ALA A 55 2.00 14.25 8.73
C ALA A 55 2.15 15.55 9.54
N GLN A 56 1.32 16.56 9.26
CA GLN A 56 1.34 17.83 9.98
C GLN A 56 1.13 17.63 11.49
N LYS A 57 0.18 16.78 11.88
CA LYS A 57 -0.11 16.50 13.29
C LYS A 57 1.07 15.84 14.00
N LEU A 58 1.75 14.89 13.36
CA LEU A 58 2.94 14.26 13.93
C LEU A 58 4.13 15.20 13.99
N MET A 59 4.34 15.99 12.94
CA MET A 59 5.45 16.95 12.87
C MET A 59 5.35 18.07 13.90
N LEU A 60 4.17 18.34 14.46
CA LEU A 60 4.01 19.27 15.60
C LEU A 60 4.53 18.68 16.91
N THR A 61 4.74 17.36 17.01
CA THR A 61 5.13 16.68 18.24
C THR A 61 6.64 16.67 18.40
N ASP A 62 7.18 17.17 19.51
CA ASP A 62 8.62 17.24 19.77
C ASP A 62 9.31 15.86 19.74
N SER A 63 8.62 14.82 20.17
CA SER A 63 9.13 13.44 20.14
C SER A 63 9.21 12.82 18.74
N CYS A 64 8.59 13.44 17.74
CA CYS A 64 8.64 12.97 16.36
C CYS A 64 9.84 13.58 15.63
N SER A 65 10.80 12.78 15.21
CA SER A 65 11.95 13.21 14.41
C SER A 65 11.70 13.19 12.90
N GLY A 66 10.60 12.59 12.48
CA GLY A 66 10.21 12.52 11.07
C GLY A 66 9.19 11.43 10.77
N ILE A 67 8.86 11.32 9.51
CA ILE A 67 7.86 10.38 8.99
C ILE A 67 8.38 9.59 7.79
N VAL A 68 7.82 8.42 7.59
CA VAL A 68 8.05 7.57 6.42
C VAL A 68 6.71 7.21 5.79
N PHE A 69 6.52 7.52 4.53
CA PHE A 69 5.40 7.03 3.74
C PHE A 69 5.87 5.83 2.90
N ILE A 70 5.08 4.76 2.89
CA ILE A 70 5.40 3.52 2.20
C ILE A 70 4.23 3.12 1.30
N ASP A 71 4.49 2.99 0.00
CA ASP A 71 3.57 2.43 -0.98
C ASP A 71 4.34 1.42 -1.85
N CYS A 72 4.12 0.14 -1.58
CA CYS A 72 4.85 -0.94 -2.26
C CYS A 72 4.15 -1.44 -3.54
N MET A 73 3.05 -0.80 -3.96
CA MET A 73 2.27 -1.16 -5.15
C MET A 73 1.77 0.11 -5.86
N CYS A 74 2.69 1.10 -6.01
CA CYS A 74 2.36 2.49 -6.30
C CYS A 74 1.89 2.77 -7.73
N ASN A 75 2.02 1.80 -8.65
CA ASN A 75 1.73 2.03 -10.09
C ASN A 75 2.64 3.12 -10.70
N SER A 76 2.24 3.67 -11.85
CA SER A 76 2.97 4.75 -12.53
C SER A 76 2.72 6.14 -11.94
N GLY A 77 1.80 6.26 -10.99
CA GLY A 77 1.40 7.54 -10.41
C GLY A 77 0.56 8.43 -11.34
N VAL A 78 0.49 8.14 -12.63
CA VAL A 78 -0.32 8.86 -13.62
C VAL A 78 -1.45 7.99 -14.12
N TYR A 79 -2.61 8.63 -14.31
CA TYR A 79 -3.84 7.98 -14.75
C TYR A 79 -4.54 8.81 -15.81
N GLN A 80 -5.47 8.19 -16.53
CA GLN A 80 -6.32 8.86 -17.50
C GLN A 80 -7.77 8.79 -17.00
N ASP A 81 -8.42 9.96 -16.85
CA ASP A 81 -9.82 10.02 -16.45
C ASP A 81 -10.78 9.64 -17.61
N ASP A 82 -12.08 9.65 -17.34
CA ASP A 82 -13.10 9.31 -18.31
C ASP A 82 -13.14 10.31 -19.50
N ASP A 83 -12.68 11.55 -19.29
CA ASP A 83 -12.57 12.61 -20.30
C ASP A 83 -11.22 12.61 -21.03
N LYS A 84 -10.36 11.59 -20.78
CA LYS A 84 -9.02 11.43 -21.34
C LYS A 84 -7.98 12.44 -20.85
N ASN A 85 -8.25 13.18 -19.80
CA ASN A 85 -7.24 14.03 -19.17
C ASN A 85 -6.28 13.19 -18.31
N ILE A 86 -5.03 13.65 -18.22
CA ILE A 86 -4.06 13.06 -17.31
C ILE A 86 -4.32 13.59 -15.90
N VAL A 87 -4.42 12.66 -14.93
CA VAL A 87 -4.63 12.97 -13.52
C VAL A 87 -3.54 12.30 -12.67
N ASN A 88 -3.04 13.03 -11.68
CA ASN A 88 -2.07 12.49 -10.72
C ASN A 88 -2.76 11.53 -9.76
N GLY A 89 -2.18 10.36 -9.60
CA GLY A 89 -2.57 9.36 -8.61
C GLY A 89 -1.93 9.58 -7.23
N THR A 90 -2.17 8.65 -6.33
CA THR A 90 -1.73 8.73 -4.93
C THR A 90 -0.25 9.03 -4.76
N PRO A 91 0.71 8.35 -5.43
CA PRO A 91 2.12 8.55 -5.14
C PRO A 91 2.60 9.98 -5.46
N ILE A 92 2.14 10.57 -6.58
CA ILE A 92 2.53 11.94 -6.95
C ILE A 92 1.89 12.95 -6.00
N ARG A 93 0.59 12.84 -5.74
CA ARG A 93 -0.15 13.73 -4.83
C ARG A 93 0.42 13.71 -3.42
N VAL A 94 0.73 12.53 -2.91
CA VAL A 94 1.35 12.37 -1.58
C VAL A 94 2.76 12.94 -1.56
N ALA A 95 3.55 12.72 -2.63
CA ALA A 95 4.89 13.27 -2.72
C ALA A 95 4.87 14.81 -2.65
N GLU A 96 4.00 15.47 -3.43
CA GLU A 96 3.83 16.92 -3.42
C GLU A 96 3.34 17.43 -2.04
N ALA A 97 2.32 16.78 -1.46
CA ALA A 97 1.78 17.15 -0.16
C ALA A 97 2.81 17.02 0.98
N LEU A 98 3.64 15.98 0.95
CA LEU A 98 4.67 15.76 1.96
C LEU A 98 5.91 16.62 1.73
N LEU A 99 6.19 17.08 0.52
CA LEU A 99 7.20 18.11 0.26
C LEU A 99 6.82 19.44 0.94
N ASP A 100 5.55 19.86 0.85
CA ASP A 100 5.04 21.03 1.58
C ASP A 100 5.23 20.90 3.09
N VAL A 101 4.97 19.69 3.62
CA VAL A 101 5.19 19.39 5.05
C VAL A 101 6.67 19.46 5.41
N ALA A 102 7.56 18.89 4.59
CA ALA A 102 9.00 18.93 4.81
C ALA A 102 9.54 20.38 4.86
N ARG A 103 9.06 21.24 3.97
CA ARG A 103 9.41 22.66 3.94
C ARG A 103 8.91 23.42 5.17
N THR A 104 7.74 23.02 5.70
CA THR A 104 7.18 23.62 6.92
C THR A 104 7.97 23.21 8.16
N TYR A 105 8.56 22.02 8.18
CA TYR A 105 9.31 21.45 9.31
C TYR A 105 10.75 21.06 8.92
N PRO A 106 11.64 22.05 8.65
CA PRO A 106 12.95 21.80 8.03
C PRO A 106 13.92 20.98 8.89
N ASP A 107 13.68 20.89 10.19
CA ASP A 107 14.50 20.11 11.13
C ASP A 107 14.03 18.65 11.29
N LYS A 108 12.93 18.26 10.65
CA LYS A 108 12.36 16.91 10.69
C LYS A 108 12.47 16.23 9.34
N GLN A 109 12.62 14.91 9.36
CA GLN A 109 12.85 14.12 8.16
C GLN A 109 11.54 13.61 7.54
N VAL A 110 11.45 13.69 6.23
CA VAL A 110 10.34 13.10 5.44
C VAL A 110 10.94 12.15 4.42
N HIS A 111 10.54 10.89 4.50
CA HIS A 111 11.01 9.86 3.59
C HIS A 111 9.82 9.20 2.90
N LEU A 112 9.90 9.05 1.58
CA LEU A 112 8.90 8.37 0.78
C LEU A 112 9.53 7.13 0.15
N PHE A 113 8.76 6.06 0.14
CA PHE A 113 9.16 4.80 -0.40
C PHE A 113 8.10 4.31 -1.40
N PHE A 114 8.45 4.27 -2.68
CA PHE A 114 7.58 3.83 -3.76
C PHE A 114 8.14 2.60 -4.44
N ASN A 115 7.30 1.60 -4.66
CA ASN A 115 7.66 0.40 -5.37
C ASN A 115 6.55 -0.06 -6.29
N ASP A 116 6.93 -0.63 -7.41
CA ASP A 116 6.07 -1.43 -8.28
C ASP A 116 6.88 -2.59 -8.85
N ASN A 117 6.24 -3.69 -9.20
CA ASN A 117 6.92 -4.81 -9.83
C ASN A 117 7.20 -4.59 -11.32
N ASN A 118 6.68 -3.51 -11.91
CA ASN A 118 6.87 -3.12 -13.30
C ASN A 118 7.84 -1.94 -13.41
N ALA A 119 8.98 -2.18 -14.04
CA ALA A 119 10.03 -1.16 -14.23
C ALA A 119 9.53 0.05 -15.02
N ASP A 120 8.72 -0.16 -16.07
CA ASP A 120 8.24 0.94 -16.92
C ASP A 120 7.32 1.88 -16.13
N LYS A 121 6.54 1.35 -15.18
CA LYS A 121 5.71 2.15 -14.28
C LYS A 121 6.55 3.01 -13.33
N ILE A 122 7.62 2.45 -12.78
CA ILE A 122 8.55 3.20 -11.91
C ILE A 122 9.28 4.29 -12.70
N GLU A 123 9.71 4.00 -13.93
CA GLU A 123 10.35 5.01 -14.79
C GLU A 123 9.35 6.13 -15.17
N GLU A 124 8.07 5.80 -15.37
CA GLU A 124 7.05 6.82 -15.60
C GLU A 124 6.82 7.66 -14.33
N LEU A 125 6.68 7.02 -13.16
CA LEU A 125 6.51 7.71 -11.89
C LEU A 125 7.63 8.73 -11.62
N LYS A 126 8.89 8.34 -11.84
CA LYS A 126 10.06 9.21 -11.61
C LYS A 126 10.01 10.53 -12.39
N LYS A 127 9.36 10.58 -13.54
CA LYS A 127 9.24 11.80 -14.36
C LYS A 127 8.35 12.86 -13.73
N HIS A 128 7.49 12.44 -12.80
CA HIS A 128 6.46 13.28 -12.17
C HIS A 128 6.69 13.53 -10.69
N LEU A 129 7.66 12.85 -10.07
CA LEU A 129 8.01 13.07 -8.67
C LEU A 129 8.74 14.40 -8.49
N PRO A 130 8.49 15.12 -7.37
CA PRO A 130 9.23 16.33 -7.05
C PRO A 130 10.71 16.02 -6.76
N GLU A 131 11.56 17.05 -6.88
CA GLU A 131 12.97 16.93 -6.53
C GLU A 131 13.17 16.74 -5.03
N GLU A 132 14.22 15.98 -4.68
CA GLU A 132 14.62 15.81 -3.29
C GLU A 132 15.17 17.09 -2.66
N GLU A 133 14.92 17.29 -1.39
CA GLU A 133 15.50 18.34 -0.58
C GLU A 133 16.33 17.76 0.59
N ARG A 134 16.97 18.64 1.39
CA ARG A 134 17.83 18.20 2.49
C ARG A 134 17.14 17.21 3.44
N ASN A 135 15.90 17.49 3.80
CA ASN A 135 15.09 16.72 4.76
C ASN A 135 13.93 15.96 4.10
N TYR A 136 13.89 15.90 2.77
CA TYR A 136 12.87 15.22 1.98
C TYR A 136 13.52 14.26 0.99
N LYS A 137 13.27 12.97 1.14
CA LYS A 137 13.91 11.91 0.35
C LYS A 137 12.90 10.96 -0.25
N ILE A 138 13.15 10.56 -1.51
CA ILE A 138 12.31 9.62 -2.26
C ILE A 138 13.14 8.43 -2.69
N VAL A 139 12.69 7.23 -2.34
CA VAL A 139 13.29 5.97 -2.80
C VAL A 139 12.28 5.26 -3.69
N THR A 140 12.72 4.87 -4.89
CA THR A 140 11.93 4.07 -5.81
C THR A 140 12.60 2.72 -6.05
N THR A 141 11.83 1.63 -6.10
CA THR A 141 12.33 0.27 -6.35
C THR A 141 11.44 -0.50 -7.31
N VAL A 142 12.00 -1.59 -7.88
CA VAL A 142 11.26 -2.50 -8.78
C VAL A 142 11.36 -3.91 -8.19
N ARG A 143 10.33 -4.32 -7.43
CA ARG A 143 10.29 -5.62 -6.72
C ARG A 143 8.86 -6.11 -6.56
N ASP A 144 8.69 -7.38 -6.18
CA ASP A 144 7.43 -7.85 -5.61
C ASP A 144 7.09 -7.06 -4.35
N GLY A 145 5.88 -6.50 -4.29
CA GLY A 145 5.46 -5.60 -3.22
C GLY A 145 5.37 -6.28 -1.86
N ASN A 146 4.84 -7.51 -1.81
CA ASN A 146 4.69 -8.25 -0.55
C ASN A 146 6.04 -8.72 -0.01
N GLU A 147 6.93 -9.20 -0.87
CA GLU A 147 8.28 -9.59 -0.45
C GLU A 147 9.09 -8.37 0.04
N LEU A 148 8.91 -7.23 -0.59
CA LEU A 148 9.54 -5.99 -0.13
C LEU A 148 8.98 -5.55 1.23
N LEU A 149 7.66 -5.65 1.46
CA LEU A 149 7.04 -5.35 2.76
C LEU A 149 7.54 -6.27 3.86
N LYS A 150 7.65 -7.57 3.60
CA LYS A 150 8.25 -8.53 4.56
C LYS A 150 9.66 -8.10 4.94
N TRP A 151 10.48 -7.72 3.96
CA TRP A 151 11.83 -7.23 4.21
C TRP A 151 11.84 -5.90 5.00
N ILE A 152 11.05 -4.91 4.62
CA ILE A 152 10.91 -3.63 5.35
C ILE A 152 10.48 -3.93 6.80
N GLY A 153 9.53 -4.83 6.98
CA GLY A 153 9.05 -5.25 8.30
C GLY A 153 10.14 -5.74 9.23
N THR A 154 11.17 -6.43 8.70
CA THR A 154 12.34 -6.86 9.50
C THR A 154 13.22 -5.70 9.96
N GLN A 155 13.13 -4.54 9.31
CA GLN A 155 13.93 -3.36 9.61
C GLN A 155 13.23 -2.38 10.57
N LEU A 156 11.93 -2.57 10.83
CA LEU A 156 11.19 -1.74 11.77
C LEU A 156 11.70 -1.93 13.19
N LYS A 157 11.88 -0.81 13.91
CA LYS A 157 12.36 -0.81 15.30
C LYS A 157 11.35 -0.07 16.17
N GLU A 158 10.97 -0.66 17.30
CA GLU A 158 10.01 -0.10 18.25
C GLU A 158 10.44 1.26 18.86
N SER A 159 11.74 1.52 18.96
CA SER A 159 12.29 2.74 19.56
C SER A 159 12.50 3.89 18.58
N SER A 160 11.95 3.81 17.39
CA SER A 160 12.08 4.86 16.38
C SER A 160 11.21 6.07 16.73
N HIS A 161 11.83 7.26 16.76
CA HIS A 161 11.11 8.53 16.82
C HIS A 161 10.52 8.95 15.45
N MET A 162 10.62 8.09 14.46
CA MET A 162 9.97 8.27 13.16
C MET A 162 8.74 7.39 13.06
N HIS A 163 7.68 7.96 12.54
CA HIS A 163 6.41 7.25 12.36
C HIS A 163 6.25 6.87 10.89
N PHE A 164 5.70 5.70 10.62
CA PHE A 164 5.40 5.27 9.27
C PHE A 164 3.90 5.37 8.98
N PHE A 165 3.60 5.60 7.71
CA PHE A 165 2.30 5.35 7.11
C PHE A 165 2.49 4.34 5.97
N LEU A 166 1.82 3.20 6.06
CA LEU A 166 1.80 2.19 5.01
C LEU A 166 0.48 2.25 4.26
N LEU A 167 0.54 2.51 2.97
CA LEU A 167 -0.56 2.29 2.04
C LEU A 167 -0.41 0.89 1.43
N TYR A 168 -1.38 0.03 1.68
CA TYR A 168 -1.49 -1.29 1.08
C TYR A 168 -2.65 -1.31 0.09
N ASP A 169 -2.34 -1.12 -1.19
CA ASP A 169 -3.29 -1.05 -2.31
C ASP A 169 -2.94 -2.10 -3.37
N PRO A 170 -3.22 -3.39 -3.11
CA PRO A 170 -2.81 -4.48 -3.98
C PRO A 170 -3.54 -4.45 -5.32
N TYR A 171 -2.87 -4.92 -6.39
CA TYR A 171 -3.47 -5.01 -7.73
C TYR A 171 -4.62 -6.00 -7.84
N ASP A 172 -4.54 -7.10 -7.10
CA ASP A 172 -5.63 -8.03 -6.95
C ASP A 172 -6.30 -7.82 -5.57
N ALA A 173 -7.51 -8.33 -5.43
CA ALA A 173 -8.26 -8.16 -4.18
C ALA A 173 -7.76 -9.06 -3.03
N SER A 174 -6.55 -9.62 -3.12
CA SER A 174 -5.96 -10.47 -2.09
C SER A 174 -5.11 -9.68 -1.10
N ILE A 175 -5.08 -10.12 0.15
CA ILE A 175 -4.28 -9.50 1.22
C ILE A 175 -3.26 -10.52 1.73
N ASP A 176 -1.97 -10.15 1.68
CA ASP A 176 -0.88 -10.92 2.30
C ASP A 176 -0.67 -10.43 3.74
N TRP A 177 -1.28 -11.15 4.68
CA TRP A 177 -1.20 -10.81 6.10
C TRP A 177 0.19 -10.96 6.69
N ASP A 178 1.01 -11.87 6.16
CA ASP A 178 2.39 -12.06 6.62
C ASP A 178 3.26 -10.85 6.27
N ALA A 179 2.98 -10.21 5.13
CA ALA A 179 3.63 -8.96 4.75
C ALA A 179 3.21 -7.78 5.66
N LEU A 180 1.98 -7.78 6.17
CA LEU A 180 1.43 -6.71 6.99
C LEU A 180 1.70 -6.87 8.50
N LEU A 181 1.83 -8.10 8.99
CA LEU A 181 1.97 -8.40 10.42
C LEU A 181 3.06 -7.59 11.14
N PRO A 182 4.26 -7.38 10.59
CA PRO A 182 5.28 -6.57 11.24
C PRO A 182 4.86 -5.13 11.48
N PHE A 183 4.05 -4.56 10.59
CA PHE A 183 3.58 -3.18 10.68
C PHE A 183 2.54 -3.01 11.79
N PHE A 184 1.69 -4.00 12.04
CA PHE A 184 0.73 -3.98 13.16
C PHE A 184 1.42 -4.04 14.53
N LYS A 185 2.66 -4.51 14.61
CA LYS A 185 3.45 -4.57 15.85
C LYS A 185 4.24 -3.31 16.14
N ASN A 186 4.33 -2.40 15.20
CA ASN A 186 5.14 -1.19 15.28
C ASN A 186 4.30 0.09 15.29
N TRP A 187 4.93 1.22 15.64
CA TRP A 187 4.23 2.50 15.75
C TRP A 187 4.08 3.16 14.37
N GLY A 188 2.88 3.13 13.86
CA GLY A 188 2.53 3.74 12.58
C GLY A 188 1.07 3.53 12.24
N GLU A 189 0.70 3.93 11.04
CA GLU A 189 -0.62 3.73 10.48
C GLU A 189 -0.55 2.82 9.26
N VAL A 190 -1.55 1.97 9.09
CA VAL A 190 -1.71 1.08 7.94
C VAL A 190 -3.08 1.32 7.33
N LEU A 191 -3.11 1.76 6.08
CA LEU A 191 -4.32 1.87 5.28
C LEU A 191 -4.36 0.71 4.31
N ILE A 192 -5.39 -0.14 4.41
CA ILE A 192 -5.61 -1.29 3.53
C ILE A 192 -6.78 -0.98 2.61
N ASN A 193 -6.52 -1.00 1.30
CA ASN A 193 -7.58 -0.97 0.31
C ASN A 193 -8.16 -2.38 0.12
N HIS A 194 -9.31 -2.66 0.75
CA HIS A 194 -10.00 -3.94 0.65
C HIS A 194 -11.07 -3.90 -0.44
N MET A 195 -10.76 -4.39 -1.63
CA MET A 195 -11.64 -4.42 -2.80
C MET A 195 -12.69 -5.54 -2.69
N VAL A 196 -13.69 -5.35 -1.81
CA VAL A 196 -14.71 -6.37 -1.47
C VAL A 196 -15.46 -6.89 -2.69
N SER A 197 -15.88 -5.99 -3.59
CA SER A 197 -16.64 -6.37 -4.79
C SER A 197 -15.82 -7.23 -5.74
N ASP A 198 -14.52 -6.96 -5.84
CA ASP A 198 -13.61 -7.73 -6.68
C ASP A 198 -13.28 -9.08 -6.05
N SER A 199 -13.14 -9.13 -4.72
CA SER A 199 -13.02 -10.39 -3.97
C SER A 199 -14.22 -11.31 -4.22
N ILE A 200 -15.44 -10.80 -4.07
CA ILE A 200 -16.68 -11.57 -4.29
C ILE A 200 -16.73 -12.12 -5.72
N ARG A 201 -16.44 -11.28 -6.70
CA ARG A 201 -16.42 -11.68 -8.12
C ARG A 201 -15.36 -12.73 -8.39
N ALA A 202 -14.15 -12.53 -7.87
CA ALA A 202 -13.06 -13.48 -8.05
C ALA A 202 -13.37 -14.83 -7.39
N ILE A 203 -13.87 -14.85 -6.14
CA ILE A 203 -14.24 -16.05 -5.41
C ILE A 203 -15.32 -16.84 -6.16
N SER A 204 -16.35 -16.17 -6.70
CA SER A 204 -17.43 -16.83 -7.43
C SER A 204 -17.01 -17.47 -8.76
N GLN A 205 -15.88 -17.06 -9.32
CA GLN A 205 -15.40 -17.50 -10.65
C GLN A 205 -14.06 -18.25 -10.59
N VAL A 206 -13.48 -18.42 -9.41
CA VAL A 206 -12.15 -19.00 -9.25
C VAL A 206 -12.10 -20.46 -9.68
N LYS A 207 -11.15 -20.78 -10.59
CA LYS A 207 -10.90 -22.14 -11.08
C LYS A 207 -9.50 -22.65 -10.75
N LYS A 208 -8.52 -21.72 -10.65
CA LYS A 208 -7.12 -22.06 -10.40
C LYS A 208 -6.87 -22.24 -8.91
N GLU A 209 -6.22 -23.33 -8.53
CA GLU A 209 -5.89 -23.61 -7.12
C GLU A 209 -5.03 -22.53 -6.47
N GLU A 210 -4.08 -21.96 -7.21
CA GLU A 210 -3.27 -20.86 -6.73
C GLU A 210 -4.11 -19.65 -6.34
N THR A 211 -5.10 -19.29 -7.18
CA THR A 211 -6.01 -18.18 -6.89
C THR A 211 -6.93 -18.48 -5.71
N LYS A 212 -7.40 -19.75 -5.57
CA LYS A 212 -8.17 -20.16 -4.39
C LYS A 212 -7.38 -19.93 -3.11
N LYS A 213 -6.14 -20.43 -3.06
CA LYS A 213 -5.25 -20.25 -1.89
C LYS A 213 -5.01 -18.79 -1.52
N LYS A 214 -4.91 -17.89 -2.50
CA LYS A 214 -4.80 -16.45 -2.23
C LYS A 214 -6.02 -15.92 -1.45
N TYR A 215 -7.24 -16.28 -1.86
CA TYR A 215 -8.45 -15.83 -1.17
C TYR A 215 -8.69 -16.58 0.15
N GLU A 216 -8.34 -17.86 0.23
CA GLU A 216 -8.30 -18.60 1.50
C GLU A 216 -7.39 -17.93 2.49
N GLY A 217 -6.18 -17.53 2.07
CA GLY A 217 -5.24 -16.73 2.88
C GLY A 217 -5.79 -15.36 3.26
N THR A 218 -6.40 -14.64 2.31
CA THR A 218 -6.99 -13.31 2.53
C THR A 218 -8.06 -13.33 3.63
N TYR A 219 -8.92 -14.33 3.63
CA TYR A 219 -10.01 -14.45 4.59
C TYR A 219 -9.71 -15.42 5.73
N GLN A 220 -8.51 -16.00 5.77
CA GLN A 220 -8.05 -16.99 6.76
C GLN A 220 -9.10 -18.10 6.97
N VAL A 221 -9.50 -18.75 5.89
CA VAL A 221 -10.40 -19.90 5.87
C VAL A 221 -9.65 -21.13 5.37
N ASP A 222 -10.10 -22.32 5.78
CA ASP A 222 -9.47 -23.58 5.37
C ASP A 222 -9.79 -23.93 3.92
N SER A 223 -10.96 -23.52 3.44
CA SER A 223 -11.40 -23.72 2.06
C SER A 223 -12.22 -22.54 1.57
N ILE A 224 -12.09 -22.23 0.28
CA ILE A 224 -12.90 -21.21 -0.39
C ILE A 224 -14.42 -21.50 -0.27
N SER A 225 -14.79 -22.78 -0.08
CA SER A 225 -16.18 -23.18 0.18
C SER A 225 -16.76 -22.59 1.46
N ASP A 226 -15.91 -22.23 2.44
CA ASP A 226 -16.34 -21.60 3.70
C ASP A 226 -16.83 -20.17 3.47
N LEU A 227 -16.49 -19.57 2.33
CA LEU A 227 -16.98 -18.24 1.91
C LEU A 227 -18.29 -18.30 1.14
N VAL A 228 -18.72 -19.49 0.70
CA VAL A 228 -20.00 -19.67 -0.05
C VAL A 228 -21.20 -19.13 0.72
N PRO A 229 -21.33 -19.34 2.05
CA PRO A 229 -22.43 -18.78 2.84
C PRO A 229 -22.48 -17.24 2.85
N TYR A 230 -21.37 -16.56 2.57
CA TYR A 230 -21.33 -15.10 2.50
C TYR A 230 -22.03 -14.59 1.22
N GLY A 231 -22.01 -15.38 0.14
CA GLY A 231 -22.62 -15.01 -1.15
C GLY A 231 -22.15 -13.64 -1.63
N SER A 232 -23.11 -12.71 -1.82
CA SER A 232 -22.83 -11.30 -2.20
C SER A 232 -22.89 -10.34 -1.02
N ASP A 233 -22.94 -10.83 0.22
CA ASP A 233 -22.98 -10.00 1.43
C ASP A 233 -21.59 -9.36 1.69
N LYS A 234 -21.43 -8.13 1.23
CA LYS A 234 -20.20 -7.37 1.41
C LYS A 234 -19.83 -7.15 2.87
N ALA A 235 -20.84 -6.95 3.74
CA ALA A 235 -20.63 -6.73 5.16
C ALA A 235 -20.02 -7.96 5.85
N ALA A 236 -20.36 -9.18 5.40
CA ALA A 236 -19.77 -10.41 5.92
C ALA A 236 -18.25 -10.47 5.59
N TYR A 237 -17.85 -10.11 4.37
CA TYR A 237 -16.43 -10.06 3.98
C TYR A 237 -15.67 -8.97 4.72
N GLU A 238 -16.23 -7.77 4.85
CA GLU A 238 -15.65 -6.67 5.62
C GLU A 238 -15.46 -7.07 7.08
N LYS A 239 -16.52 -7.60 7.72
CA LYS A 239 -16.47 -8.09 9.10
C LYS A 239 -15.34 -9.11 9.29
N ARG A 240 -15.19 -10.05 8.36
CA ARG A 240 -14.13 -11.06 8.42
C ARG A 240 -12.74 -10.45 8.41
N VAL A 241 -12.49 -9.48 7.53
CA VAL A 241 -11.20 -8.76 7.48
C VAL A 241 -10.95 -8.00 8.80
N LEU A 242 -11.96 -7.34 9.35
CA LEU A 242 -11.85 -6.64 10.64
C LEU A 242 -11.52 -7.60 11.79
N GLU A 243 -12.12 -8.78 11.82
CA GLU A 243 -11.82 -9.84 12.80
C GLU A 243 -10.35 -10.31 12.70
N ILE A 244 -9.82 -10.45 11.47
CA ILE A 244 -8.43 -10.82 11.25
C ILE A 244 -7.50 -9.73 11.76
N ILE A 245 -7.75 -8.47 11.43
CA ILE A 245 -6.97 -7.33 11.90
C ILE A 245 -7.00 -7.25 13.43
N ASP A 246 -8.15 -7.45 14.03
CA ASP A 246 -8.32 -7.39 15.49
C ASP A 246 -7.54 -8.50 16.20
N LYS A 247 -7.55 -9.71 15.64
CA LYS A 247 -6.73 -10.82 16.11
C LYS A 247 -5.23 -10.53 16.01
N MET A 248 -4.78 -9.92 14.90
CA MET A 248 -3.39 -9.52 14.72
C MET A 248 -2.97 -8.43 15.71
N LYS A 249 -3.84 -7.47 15.99
CA LYS A 249 -3.64 -6.44 17.02
C LYS A 249 -3.47 -7.01 18.42
N GLY A 250 -4.14 -8.11 18.74
CA GLY A 250 -4.03 -8.77 20.04
C GLY A 250 -2.61 -9.15 20.45
N SER A 251 -1.68 -9.23 19.49
CA SER A 251 -0.25 -9.43 19.72
C SER A 251 0.56 -8.13 19.87
N ALA A 252 -0.07 -6.97 19.71
CA ALA A 252 0.59 -5.67 19.78
C ALA A 252 0.68 -5.15 21.21
N THR A 253 1.79 -4.51 21.54
CA THR A 253 2.03 -3.91 22.87
C THR A 253 1.27 -2.59 23.08
N ARG A 254 0.63 -2.06 22.03
CA ARG A 254 -0.04 -0.74 22.02
C ARG A 254 -1.48 -0.84 21.55
N LYS A 255 -2.33 0.11 21.97
CA LYS A 255 -3.72 0.22 21.50
C LYS A 255 -3.74 0.72 20.07
N TYR A 256 -4.45 0.00 19.20
CA TYR A 256 -4.80 0.42 17.86
C TYR A 256 -6.27 0.75 17.74
N TYR A 257 -6.57 1.71 16.88
CA TYR A 257 -7.94 2.04 16.49
C TYR A 257 -8.15 1.57 15.05
N ILE A 258 -9.31 1.02 14.74
CA ILE A 258 -9.72 0.67 13.38
C ILE A 258 -10.80 1.65 12.96
N ALA A 259 -10.67 2.23 11.78
CA ALA A 259 -11.70 3.01 11.12
C ALA A 259 -11.92 2.45 9.72
N THR A 260 -13.16 2.40 9.27
CA THR A 260 -13.54 1.97 7.92
C THR A 260 -14.09 3.16 7.14
N PHE A 261 -13.73 3.25 5.87
CA PHE A 261 -14.18 4.31 4.96
C PHE A 261 -14.77 3.66 3.70
N PRO A 262 -16.10 3.42 3.66
CA PRO A 262 -16.70 2.79 2.49
C PRO A 262 -16.75 3.73 1.29
N PHE A 263 -16.27 3.26 0.13
CA PHE A 263 -16.39 3.95 -1.14
C PHE A 263 -17.46 3.31 -2.01
N PHE A 264 -18.28 4.16 -2.61
CA PHE A 264 -19.36 3.75 -3.49
C PHE A 264 -19.11 4.30 -4.91
N ASN A 265 -19.40 3.50 -5.91
CA ASN A 265 -19.41 3.99 -7.29
C ASN A 265 -20.65 4.85 -7.58
N THR A 266 -20.72 5.42 -8.78
CA THR A 266 -21.85 6.25 -9.23
C THR A 266 -23.21 5.54 -9.21
N ARG A 267 -23.23 4.19 -9.17
CA ARG A 267 -24.44 3.38 -9.06
C ARG A 267 -24.75 2.99 -7.59
N ASN A 268 -24.15 3.67 -6.64
CA ASN A 268 -24.27 3.39 -5.20
C ASN A 268 -23.87 1.94 -4.81
N SER A 269 -22.97 1.34 -5.59
CA SER A 269 -22.39 0.04 -5.25
C SER A 269 -21.07 0.26 -4.53
N LEU A 270 -20.90 -0.41 -3.38
CA LEU A 270 -19.65 -0.40 -2.63
C LEU A 270 -18.53 -0.94 -3.51
N VAL A 271 -17.44 -0.18 -3.62
CA VAL A 271 -16.30 -0.53 -4.48
C VAL A 271 -15.12 -0.99 -3.60
N TYR A 272 -14.95 -0.35 -2.45
CA TYR A 272 -13.83 -0.60 -1.53
C TYR A 272 -14.33 -0.76 -0.10
#